data_2a962e857f65862e298e7974cddf5a07
#
_entry.id   2a962e857f65862e298e7974cddf5a07
#
_cell.length_a   1.000
_cell.length_b   1.000
_cell.length_c   1.000
_cell.angle_alpha   90.00
_cell.angle_beta   90.00
_cell.angle_gamma   90.00
#
_symmetry.space_group_name_H-M   'P 1'
#
loop_
_entity.id
_entity.type
_entity.pdbx_description
1 polymer ?
#
loop_
_entity_poly.entity_id
_entity_poly.type
_entity_poly.pdbx_seq_one_letter_code
_entity_poly.pdbx_strand_id
1 'polypeptide(L)'
;MLASKLYSPTLRELPADAVVMSHKYMLKAGMMRKIANGTYAYLPLAFRAIEKVKKIIREEINKTGAQEILMPIVQPSEIWQKTGRWAVYGEEMFKLQDRHGRDYCLAPTHEELVTTLVSMDTSSYKQLPVSVYQIQNKYRDEKRPRFGLMRSREFIMKDGYTFDMDQEGLDKQYKLMYDAYWRIFTRCGLKFRPVIADSGAIGGNASHEFEVLADSGEADIVYCEDCDFAANIEAVDPKTIPCDIRNDKAKEIVETPGQHTIEMVCNFLNADVKQSVKAVVYKLDDTVVLAMVRGDHEVNEVKLQNIYGAINVDMASEEDLERCGLTAGYISPIGLKKVKNFDIICDKTVMEMQDACCGANEKDKHYIHVNPARDFGDVKVDTIRQIQEGDVCPHCGGKIVITKGIEVGQVFKLGTKYSEALGATYLDNNGKSHPMVMGCYGIGVTRTVAASIEQNHDDDGIIWPVAIAPYEVVIVPANNKSEEVMDAAKKLYDAMEEKADEVVLDDRNERAGIKFKDADLIGYPVRVTIGKKWQQSGNVEIRLRRSGETIEVPYEECKAKVMEILAELHEKNQ
;
A
#
# COMPACT_ATOMS: atom_id res chain seq x y z
N MET A 1 -8.10 -33.55 -2.04
CA MET A 1 -8.55 -33.26 -0.63
C MET A 1 -10.03 -33.59 -0.47
N LEU A 2 -10.44 -34.24 0.63
CA LEU A 2 -11.85 -34.43 0.98
C LEU A 2 -12.36 -33.25 1.81
N ALA A 3 -13.51 -32.66 1.43
CA ALA A 3 -14.06 -31.50 2.13
C ALA A 3 -14.46 -31.83 3.59
N SER A 4 -14.86 -33.08 3.87
CA SER A 4 -15.16 -33.56 5.24
C SER A 4 -13.93 -33.52 6.17
N LYS A 5 -12.73 -33.50 5.61
CA LYS A 5 -11.44 -33.45 6.34
C LYS A 5 -10.77 -32.08 6.28
N LEU A 6 -11.28 -31.17 5.46
CA LEU A 6 -10.73 -29.83 5.32
C LEU A 6 -11.15 -28.96 6.51
N TYR A 7 -10.18 -28.44 7.26
CA TYR A 7 -10.44 -27.50 8.34
C TYR A 7 -10.75 -26.11 7.79
N SER A 8 -11.99 -25.91 7.33
CA SER A 8 -12.49 -24.64 6.78
C SER A 8 -13.90 -24.36 7.35
N PRO A 9 -14.01 -24.00 8.64
CA PRO A 9 -15.29 -23.76 9.30
C PRO A 9 -15.90 -22.45 8.82
N THR A 10 -16.91 -22.52 7.94
CA THR A 10 -17.64 -21.34 7.44
C THR A 10 -18.46 -20.69 8.56
N LEU A 11 -18.62 -19.37 8.49
CA LEU A 11 -19.42 -18.59 9.45
C LEU A 11 -20.74 -18.16 8.80
N ARG A 12 -21.82 -18.16 9.60
CA ARG A 12 -23.13 -17.59 9.19
C ARG A 12 -23.15 -16.08 9.38
N GLU A 13 -22.65 -15.62 10.52
CA GLU A 13 -22.60 -14.21 10.92
C GLU A 13 -21.17 -13.71 10.87
N LEU A 14 -21.00 -12.44 10.58
CA LEU A 14 -19.71 -11.76 10.50
C LEU A 14 -19.50 -10.89 11.75
N PRO A 15 -18.25 -10.78 12.26
CA PRO A 15 -17.91 -9.79 13.26
C PRO A 15 -18.19 -8.37 12.76
N ALA A 16 -18.64 -7.47 13.64
CA ALA A 16 -18.98 -6.09 13.30
C ALA A 16 -17.79 -5.25 12.79
N ASP A 17 -16.56 -5.64 13.13
CA ASP A 17 -15.34 -5.00 12.69
C ASP A 17 -14.86 -5.43 11.30
N ALA A 18 -15.51 -6.40 10.67
CA ALA A 18 -15.24 -6.79 9.28
C ALA A 18 -15.94 -5.84 8.31
N VAL A 19 -15.25 -4.80 7.85
CA VAL A 19 -15.81 -3.75 7.00
C VAL A 19 -15.60 -4.05 5.52
N VAL A 20 -14.36 -4.31 5.10
CA VAL A 20 -13.97 -4.55 3.70
C VAL A 20 -14.24 -5.99 3.27
N MET A 21 -14.40 -6.22 1.96
CA MET A 21 -14.85 -7.50 1.44
C MET A 21 -13.86 -8.64 1.64
N SER A 22 -12.55 -8.38 1.49
CA SER A 22 -11.52 -9.38 1.79
C SER A 22 -11.60 -9.87 3.24
N HIS A 23 -11.75 -8.95 4.19
CA HIS A 23 -11.90 -9.30 5.61
C HIS A 23 -13.15 -10.15 5.85
N LYS A 24 -14.30 -9.71 5.29
CA LYS A 24 -15.58 -10.42 5.39
C LYS A 24 -15.49 -11.84 4.84
N TYR A 25 -15.04 -11.97 3.59
CA TYR A 25 -15.03 -13.28 2.93
C TYR A 25 -14.00 -14.23 3.50
N MET A 26 -12.80 -13.76 3.86
CA MET A 26 -11.81 -14.61 4.51
C MET A 26 -12.27 -15.17 5.85
N LEU A 27 -13.01 -14.40 6.66
CA LEU A 27 -13.62 -14.88 7.90
C LEU A 27 -14.77 -15.86 7.60
N LYS A 28 -15.68 -15.48 6.70
CA LYS A 28 -16.89 -16.25 6.37
C LYS A 28 -16.56 -17.60 5.73
N ALA A 29 -15.61 -17.63 4.81
CA ALA A 29 -15.15 -18.84 4.13
C ALA A 29 -14.26 -19.75 5.02
N GLY A 30 -14.02 -19.39 6.27
CA GLY A 30 -13.14 -20.19 7.13
C GLY A 30 -11.69 -20.21 6.69
N MET A 31 -11.19 -19.10 6.16
CA MET A 31 -9.81 -18.96 5.72
C MET A 31 -8.90 -18.44 6.83
N MET A 32 -9.42 -17.64 7.74
CA MET A 32 -8.66 -17.09 8.86
C MET A 32 -9.52 -16.93 10.11
N ARG A 33 -8.86 -16.74 11.26
CA ARG A 33 -9.49 -16.37 12.54
C ARG A 33 -8.71 -15.27 13.22
N LYS A 34 -9.42 -14.28 13.76
CA LYS A 34 -8.84 -13.23 14.58
C LYS A 34 -8.46 -13.80 15.95
N ILE A 35 -7.21 -13.68 16.33
CA ILE A 35 -6.70 -14.09 17.65
C ILE A 35 -6.65 -12.89 18.58
N ALA A 36 -6.12 -11.76 18.09
CA ALA A 36 -6.13 -10.48 18.77
C ALA A 36 -6.30 -9.36 17.75
N ASN A 37 -6.37 -8.12 18.19
CA ASN A 37 -6.50 -6.99 17.28
C ASN A 37 -5.26 -6.87 16.37
N GLY A 38 -5.47 -7.02 15.06
CA GLY A 38 -4.39 -7.00 14.04
C GLY A 38 -3.55 -8.29 13.98
N THR A 39 -3.93 -9.39 14.66
CA THR A 39 -3.25 -10.67 14.56
C THR A 39 -4.23 -11.78 14.20
N TYR A 40 -3.86 -12.60 13.20
CA TYR A 40 -4.73 -13.61 12.60
C TYR A 40 -4.03 -14.97 12.48
N ALA A 41 -4.79 -16.03 12.74
CA ALA A 41 -4.38 -17.37 12.37
C ALA A 41 -4.89 -17.67 10.94
N TYR A 42 -3.98 -18.12 10.08
CA TYR A 42 -4.32 -18.54 8.72
C TYR A 42 -4.71 -20.02 8.72
N LEU A 43 -5.93 -20.32 8.28
CA LEU A 43 -6.43 -21.67 8.14
C LEU A 43 -6.04 -22.25 6.76
N PRO A 44 -6.21 -23.56 6.51
CA PRO A 44 -5.65 -24.21 5.34
C PRO A 44 -5.90 -23.53 4.00
N LEU A 45 -7.10 -22.98 3.76
CA LEU A 45 -7.42 -22.29 2.52
C LEU A 45 -6.58 -21.00 2.34
N ALA A 46 -6.51 -20.14 3.38
CA ALA A 46 -5.68 -18.94 3.30
C ALA A 46 -4.19 -19.28 3.17
N PHE A 47 -3.74 -20.27 3.94
CA PHE A 47 -2.33 -20.68 3.92
C PHE A 47 -1.92 -21.18 2.53
N ARG A 48 -2.78 -21.97 1.85
CA ARG A 48 -2.52 -22.41 0.47
C ARG A 48 -2.43 -21.24 -0.51
N ALA A 49 -3.34 -20.27 -0.44
CA ALA A 49 -3.28 -19.06 -1.28
C ALA A 49 -1.98 -18.27 -1.04
N ILE A 50 -1.60 -18.09 0.23
CA ILE A 50 -0.34 -17.44 0.63
C ILE A 50 0.87 -18.18 0.04
N GLU A 51 0.92 -19.52 0.14
CA GLU A 51 2.04 -20.32 -0.39
C GLU A 51 2.11 -20.25 -1.93
N LYS A 52 0.98 -20.17 -2.64
CA LYS A 52 0.96 -19.94 -4.10
C LYS A 52 1.52 -18.57 -4.47
N VAL A 53 1.15 -17.51 -3.75
CA VAL A 53 1.76 -16.18 -3.93
C VAL A 53 3.26 -16.22 -3.66
N LYS A 54 3.70 -16.86 -2.56
CA LYS A 54 5.14 -17.05 -2.27
C LYS A 54 5.87 -17.81 -3.38
N LYS A 55 5.24 -18.83 -3.96
CA LYS A 55 5.81 -19.59 -5.08
C LYS A 55 6.05 -18.70 -6.30
N ILE A 56 5.03 -17.91 -6.70
CA ILE A 56 5.16 -16.96 -7.80
C ILE A 56 6.29 -15.95 -7.53
N ILE A 57 6.36 -15.42 -6.31
CA ILE A 57 7.41 -14.48 -5.90
C ILE A 57 8.80 -15.13 -6.04
N ARG A 58 9.00 -16.34 -5.51
CA ARG A 58 10.29 -17.06 -5.61
C ARG A 58 10.71 -17.26 -7.07
N GLU A 59 9.78 -17.71 -7.90
CA GLU A 59 10.06 -17.98 -9.32
C GLU A 59 10.53 -16.71 -10.05
N GLU A 60 9.89 -15.57 -9.82
CA GLU A 60 10.24 -14.33 -10.51
C GLU A 60 11.47 -13.63 -9.91
N ILE A 61 11.62 -13.66 -8.58
CA ILE A 61 12.78 -13.06 -7.92
C ILE A 61 14.05 -13.86 -8.20
N ASN A 62 14.00 -15.20 -8.20
CA ASN A 62 15.15 -16.02 -8.55
C ASN A 62 15.66 -15.78 -9.98
N LYS A 63 14.77 -15.41 -10.93
CA LYS A 63 15.17 -15.01 -12.28
C LYS A 63 16.02 -13.73 -12.33
N THR A 64 15.96 -12.89 -11.30
CA THR A 64 16.83 -11.70 -11.18
C THR A 64 18.25 -12.02 -10.71
N GLY A 65 18.52 -13.26 -10.30
CA GLY A 65 19.78 -13.69 -9.69
C GLY A 65 19.84 -13.48 -8.17
N ALA A 66 18.78 -12.96 -7.54
CA ALA A 66 18.72 -12.81 -6.09
C ALA A 66 18.62 -14.16 -5.39
N GLN A 67 19.25 -14.29 -4.21
CA GLN A 67 19.32 -15.51 -3.44
C GLN A 67 18.45 -15.43 -2.19
N GLU A 68 17.66 -16.47 -1.93
CA GLU A 68 16.82 -16.55 -0.73
C GLU A 68 17.67 -16.86 0.51
N ILE A 69 17.53 -16.04 1.55
CA ILE A 69 18.13 -16.21 2.87
C ILE A 69 17.04 -16.17 3.95
N LEU A 70 17.41 -16.47 5.19
CA LEU A 70 16.51 -16.34 6.34
C LEU A 70 17.25 -15.67 7.49
N MET A 71 16.78 -14.48 7.90
CA MET A 71 17.39 -13.68 8.94
C MET A 71 16.59 -13.73 10.26
N PRO A 72 17.21 -13.47 11.43
CA PRO A 72 16.50 -13.40 12.70
C PRO A 72 15.40 -12.32 12.72
N ILE A 73 14.27 -12.65 13.35
CA ILE A 73 13.18 -11.68 13.61
C ILE A 73 13.53 -10.81 14.83
N VAL A 74 14.14 -11.40 15.85
CA VAL A 74 14.58 -10.68 17.05
C VAL A 74 15.89 -9.97 16.73
N GLN A 75 15.87 -8.64 16.73
CA GLN A 75 17.01 -7.81 16.36
C GLN A 75 17.49 -6.97 17.53
N PRO A 76 18.83 -6.83 17.71
CA PRO A 76 19.38 -6.00 18.76
C PRO A 76 19.16 -4.50 18.47
N SER A 77 18.93 -3.71 19.52
CA SER A 77 18.66 -2.27 19.38
C SER A 77 19.84 -1.47 18.81
N GLU A 78 21.08 -1.96 19.00
CA GLU A 78 22.30 -1.24 18.65
C GLU A 78 22.39 -0.90 17.15
N ILE A 79 21.97 -1.83 16.28
CA ILE A 79 22.00 -1.60 14.82
C ILE A 79 20.98 -0.52 14.41
N TRP A 80 19.82 -0.48 15.07
CA TRP A 80 18.77 0.51 14.86
C TRP A 80 19.14 1.89 15.42
N GLN A 81 19.86 1.93 16.55
CA GLN A 81 20.39 3.16 17.14
C GLN A 81 21.43 3.80 16.25
N LYS A 82 22.33 3.00 15.63
CA LYS A 82 23.35 3.49 14.69
C LYS A 82 22.76 4.21 13.48
N THR A 83 21.63 3.73 12.96
CA THR A 83 20.93 4.37 11.83
C THR A 83 19.99 5.51 12.25
N GLY A 84 19.78 5.70 13.56
CA GLY A 84 18.83 6.66 14.12
C GLY A 84 17.36 6.19 14.05
N ARG A 85 17.07 5.07 13.39
CA ARG A 85 15.70 4.58 13.16
C ARG A 85 15.02 4.02 14.41
N TRP A 86 15.76 3.74 15.48
CA TRP A 86 15.19 3.38 16.77
C TRP A 86 14.23 4.45 17.32
N ALA A 87 14.57 5.72 17.12
CA ALA A 87 13.73 6.85 17.48
C ALA A 87 12.63 7.13 16.46
N VAL A 88 12.94 7.05 15.16
CA VAL A 88 12.02 7.34 14.04
C VAL A 88 10.83 6.38 14.02
N TYR A 89 11.07 5.07 14.23
CA TYR A 89 9.97 4.09 14.33
C TYR A 89 9.11 4.25 15.60
N GLY A 90 9.64 4.89 16.64
CA GLY A 90 8.90 5.25 17.83
C GLY A 90 8.12 4.10 18.45
N GLU A 91 6.80 4.30 18.57
CA GLU A 91 5.86 3.35 19.16
C GLU A 91 5.40 2.24 18.19
N GLU A 92 5.62 2.40 16.89
CA GLU A 92 5.27 1.36 15.91
C GLU A 92 6.20 0.14 15.93
N MET A 93 7.31 0.24 16.64
CA MET A 93 8.25 -0.85 16.84
C MET A 93 7.90 -1.65 18.09
N PHE A 94 7.68 -2.98 17.96
CA PHE A 94 7.60 -3.87 19.12
C PHE A 94 8.97 -3.98 19.79
N LYS A 95 9.17 -3.21 20.86
CA LYS A 95 10.39 -3.20 21.68
C LYS A 95 10.27 -4.20 22.84
N LEU A 96 11.33 -4.92 23.11
CA LEU A 96 11.40 -5.93 24.17
C LEU A 96 12.78 -5.93 24.82
N GLN A 97 12.88 -6.51 26.00
CA GLN A 97 14.14 -6.72 26.69
C GLN A 97 14.38 -8.22 26.91
N ASP A 98 15.63 -8.65 26.79
CA ASP A 98 16.01 -9.98 27.20
C ASP A 98 16.10 -10.06 28.74
N ARG A 99 16.32 -11.27 29.27
CA ARG A 99 16.44 -11.49 30.73
C ARG A 99 17.63 -10.77 31.38
N HIS A 100 18.54 -10.21 30.60
CA HIS A 100 19.70 -9.44 31.06
C HIS A 100 19.48 -7.92 30.93
N GLY A 101 18.28 -7.48 30.52
CA GLY A 101 17.94 -6.07 30.35
C GLY A 101 18.49 -5.43 29.08
N ARG A 102 18.91 -6.23 28.08
CA ARG A 102 19.34 -5.71 26.77
C ARG A 102 18.13 -5.46 25.89
N ASP A 103 18.13 -4.32 25.19
CA ASP A 103 17.03 -3.93 24.32
C ASP A 103 17.10 -4.64 22.97
N TYR A 104 15.95 -5.12 22.53
CA TYR A 104 15.70 -5.75 21.24
C TYR A 104 14.41 -5.22 20.63
N CYS A 105 14.17 -5.57 19.37
CA CYS A 105 12.85 -5.40 18.74
C CYS A 105 12.46 -6.64 17.95
N LEU A 106 11.14 -6.79 17.69
CA LEU A 106 10.64 -7.64 16.63
C LEU A 106 10.73 -6.88 15.31
N ALA A 107 11.37 -7.47 14.32
CA ALA A 107 11.69 -6.81 13.05
C ALA A 107 10.46 -6.22 12.33
N PRO A 108 10.33 -4.90 12.22
CA PRO A 108 9.38 -4.28 11.29
C PRO A 108 9.87 -4.35 9.84
N THR A 109 11.18 -4.45 9.64
CA THR A 109 11.94 -4.58 8.39
C THR A 109 13.37 -5.04 8.70
N HIS A 110 14.26 -5.21 7.70
CA HIS A 110 15.60 -5.79 7.92
C HIS A 110 16.76 -5.02 7.29
N GLU A 111 16.61 -3.73 6.94
CA GLU A 111 17.69 -2.93 6.32
C GLU A 111 18.96 -2.96 7.18
N GLU A 112 18.83 -2.71 8.49
CA GLU A 112 19.94 -2.68 9.43
C GLU A 112 20.63 -4.03 9.53
N LEU A 113 19.84 -5.08 9.67
CA LEU A 113 20.39 -6.42 9.88
C LEU A 113 21.08 -6.96 8.64
N VAL A 114 20.48 -6.82 7.45
CA VAL A 114 21.07 -7.29 6.19
C VAL A 114 22.33 -6.51 5.84
N THR A 115 22.36 -5.20 6.10
CA THR A 115 23.55 -4.36 5.91
C THR A 115 24.69 -4.82 6.81
N THR A 116 24.37 -5.10 8.08
CA THR A 116 25.34 -5.66 9.03
C THR A 116 25.84 -7.03 8.56
N LEU A 117 24.94 -7.93 8.12
CA LEU A 117 25.28 -9.26 7.63
C LEU A 117 26.23 -9.19 6.42
N VAL A 118 25.88 -8.41 5.40
CA VAL A 118 26.69 -8.28 4.18
C VAL A 118 28.04 -7.65 4.48
N SER A 119 28.14 -6.70 5.40
CA SER A 119 29.40 -6.06 5.80
C SER A 119 30.39 -7.02 6.46
N MET A 120 29.94 -8.13 7.07
CA MET A 120 30.82 -9.12 7.71
C MET A 120 31.67 -9.88 6.69
N ASP A 121 31.14 -10.14 5.49
CA ASP A 121 31.76 -11.05 4.52
C ASP A 121 32.12 -10.37 3.18
N THR A 122 31.69 -9.12 2.96
CA THR A 122 31.92 -8.40 1.70
C THR A 122 32.84 -7.20 1.94
N SER A 123 34.06 -7.28 1.41
CA SER A 123 35.08 -6.26 1.58
C SER A 123 35.75 -5.79 0.27
N SER A 124 35.40 -6.40 -0.86
CA SER A 124 36.03 -6.11 -2.17
C SER A 124 34.99 -5.90 -3.25
N TYR A 125 35.26 -4.98 -4.18
CA TYR A 125 34.44 -4.74 -5.36
C TYR A 125 34.16 -6.00 -6.19
N LYS A 126 35.05 -7.02 -6.11
CA LYS A 126 34.88 -8.31 -6.83
C LYS A 126 33.71 -9.16 -6.30
N GLN A 127 33.23 -8.86 -5.10
CA GLN A 127 32.12 -9.57 -4.45
C GLN A 127 30.76 -8.90 -4.71
N LEU A 128 30.79 -7.70 -5.33
CA LEU A 128 29.58 -6.94 -5.67
C LEU A 128 29.19 -7.17 -7.16
N PRO A 129 27.90 -7.13 -7.52
CA PRO A 129 26.78 -6.86 -6.62
C PRO A 129 26.39 -8.06 -5.76
N VAL A 130 25.83 -7.79 -4.57
CA VAL A 130 25.14 -8.79 -3.74
C VAL A 130 23.64 -8.53 -3.83
N SER A 131 22.86 -9.58 -4.10
CA SER A 131 21.40 -9.50 -4.14
C SER A 131 20.80 -10.66 -3.35
N VAL A 132 20.09 -10.35 -2.27
CA VAL A 132 19.49 -11.33 -1.37
C VAL A 132 18.05 -10.95 -1.03
N TYR A 133 17.22 -11.93 -0.69
CA TYR A 133 15.86 -11.71 -0.22
C TYR A 133 15.43 -12.77 0.78
N GLN A 134 14.38 -12.48 1.52
CA GLN A 134 13.68 -13.44 2.37
C GLN A 134 12.17 -13.31 2.23
N ILE A 135 11.44 -14.36 2.65
CA ILE A 135 10.00 -14.31 2.86
C ILE A 135 9.74 -14.68 4.31
N GLN A 136 9.39 -13.69 5.13
CA GLN A 136 9.37 -13.81 6.58
C GLN A 136 8.27 -12.97 7.20
N ASN A 137 7.84 -13.31 8.42
CA ASN A 137 6.94 -12.48 9.22
C ASN A 137 7.61 -11.14 9.57
N LYS A 138 6.82 -10.10 9.60
CA LYS A 138 7.16 -8.76 10.08
C LYS A 138 6.18 -8.34 11.16
N TYR A 139 6.63 -7.45 12.02
CA TYR A 139 5.88 -7.00 13.20
C TYR A 139 5.88 -5.47 13.27
N ARG A 140 4.68 -4.87 13.25
CA ARG A 140 4.50 -3.43 13.44
C ARG A 140 3.38 -3.23 14.45
N ASP A 141 3.63 -2.48 15.52
CA ASP A 141 2.61 -2.18 16.53
C ASP A 141 1.67 -1.08 16.04
N GLU A 142 0.92 -1.44 15.02
CA GLU A 142 -0.07 -0.56 14.41
C GLU A 142 -1.04 -0.02 15.47
N LYS A 143 -1.13 1.30 15.58
CA LYS A 143 -2.01 1.98 16.54
C LYS A 143 -3.49 1.63 16.30
N ARG A 144 -3.88 1.50 15.02
CA ARG A 144 -5.25 1.20 14.59
C ARG A 144 -5.24 0.12 13.49
N PRO A 145 -4.98 -1.15 13.83
CA PRO A 145 -5.08 -2.23 12.85
C PRO A 145 -6.52 -2.35 12.36
N ARG A 146 -6.68 -2.43 11.05
CA ARG A 146 -8.00 -2.45 10.38
C ARG A 146 -7.95 -3.21 9.07
N PHE A 147 -9.13 -3.52 8.52
CA PHE A 147 -9.28 -4.14 7.20
C PHE A 147 -8.58 -5.52 7.07
N GLY A 148 -8.56 -6.31 8.17
CA GLY A 148 -8.01 -7.67 8.15
C GLY A 148 -6.53 -7.70 7.80
N LEU A 149 -6.17 -8.37 6.71
CA LEU A 149 -4.77 -8.54 6.29
C LEU A 149 -4.17 -7.33 5.57
N MET A 150 -4.95 -6.28 5.32
CA MET A 150 -4.42 -5.08 4.67
C MET A 150 -3.56 -4.25 5.63
N ARG A 151 -3.98 -4.15 6.91
CA ARG A 151 -3.23 -3.42 7.94
C ARG A 151 -3.25 -4.18 9.26
N SER A 152 -2.37 -5.16 9.40
CA SER A 152 -2.22 -6.04 10.54
C SER A 152 -0.91 -5.79 11.28
N ARG A 153 -0.84 -6.24 12.55
CA ARG A 153 0.37 -6.14 13.39
C ARG A 153 1.41 -7.19 13.10
N GLU A 154 0.97 -8.35 12.66
CA GLU A 154 1.82 -9.43 12.16
C GLU A 154 1.39 -9.80 10.75
N PHE A 155 2.34 -9.86 9.82
CA PHE A 155 2.10 -10.14 8.41
C PHE A 155 3.31 -10.78 7.75
N ILE A 156 3.09 -11.41 6.59
CA ILE A 156 4.17 -12.03 5.81
C ILE A 156 4.59 -11.05 4.72
N MET A 157 5.89 -10.79 4.65
CA MET A 157 6.51 -9.93 3.65
C MET A 157 7.64 -10.68 2.94
N LYS A 158 7.77 -10.47 1.63
CA LYS A 158 9.03 -10.66 0.93
C LYS A 158 9.79 -9.35 0.99
N ASP A 159 10.96 -9.36 1.56
CA ASP A 159 11.89 -8.24 1.56
C ASP A 159 13.21 -8.65 0.91
N GLY A 160 13.64 -7.86 -0.06
CA GLY A 160 14.88 -8.07 -0.81
C GLY A 160 15.79 -6.84 -0.73
N TYR A 161 17.08 -7.07 -0.90
CA TYR A 161 18.11 -6.06 -0.71
C TYR A 161 19.22 -6.25 -1.73
N THR A 162 19.69 -5.15 -2.31
CA THR A 162 20.84 -5.14 -3.20
C THR A 162 21.93 -4.24 -2.67
N PHE A 163 23.18 -4.62 -2.93
CA PHE A 163 24.39 -3.90 -2.57
C PHE A 163 25.25 -3.80 -3.82
N ASP A 164 25.50 -2.59 -4.26
CA ASP A 164 26.19 -2.28 -5.50
C ASP A 164 27.41 -1.36 -5.25
N MET A 165 28.28 -1.24 -6.24
CA MET A 165 29.43 -0.35 -6.17
C MET A 165 29.05 1.11 -6.33
N ASP A 166 28.05 1.39 -7.16
CA ASP A 166 27.71 2.75 -7.58
C ASP A 166 26.22 2.89 -7.92
N GLN A 167 25.82 4.11 -8.28
CA GLN A 167 24.45 4.42 -8.65
C GLN A 167 24.01 3.68 -9.93
N GLU A 168 24.92 3.46 -10.89
CA GLU A 168 24.58 2.72 -12.13
C GLU A 168 24.22 1.26 -11.83
N GLY A 169 24.96 0.61 -10.92
CA GLY A 169 24.65 -0.73 -10.41
C GLY A 169 23.29 -0.77 -9.73
N LEU A 170 23.04 0.17 -8.81
CA LEU A 170 21.74 0.30 -8.15
C LEU A 170 20.59 0.47 -9.17
N ASP A 171 20.77 1.32 -10.18
CA ASP A 171 19.74 1.59 -11.20
C ASP A 171 19.39 0.33 -12.00
N LYS A 172 20.40 -0.49 -12.32
CA LYS A 172 20.21 -1.81 -12.98
C LYS A 172 19.42 -2.77 -12.09
N GLN A 173 19.81 -2.90 -10.83
CA GLN A 173 19.12 -3.77 -9.87
C GLN A 173 17.68 -3.31 -9.62
N TYR A 174 17.48 -2.01 -9.48
CA TYR A 174 16.16 -1.41 -9.33
C TYR A 174 15.24 -1.76 -10.50
N LYS A 175 15.72 -1.61 -11.74
CA LYS A 175 14.96 -1.96 -12.95
C LYS A 175 14.62 -3.45 -13.00
N LEU A 176 15.57 -4.33 -12.68
CA LEU A 176 15.34 -5.78 -12.63
C LEU A 176 14.25 -6.16 -11.62
N MET A 177 14.29 -5.56 -10.42
CA MET A 177 13.29 -5.80 -9.38
C MET A 177 11.93 -5.21 -9.74
N TYR A 178 11.89 -4.00 -10.31
CA TYR A 178 10.67 -3.38 -10.80
C TYR A 178 9.97 -4.27 -11.84
N ASP A 179 10.71 -4.79 -12.82
CA ASP A 179 10.17 -5.67 -13.85
C ASP A 179 9.73 -7.04 -13.28
N ALA A 180 10.45 -7.56 -12.26
CA ALA A 180 10.03 -8.76 -11.55
C ALA A 180 8.71 -8.55 -10.80
N TYR A 181 8.52 -7.40 -10.13
CA TYR A 181 7.28 -7.06 -9.44
C TYR A 181 6.10 -6.94 -10.41
N TRP A 182 6.34 -6.32 -11.57
CA TRP A 182 5.33 -6.26 -12.62
C TRP A 182 4.84 -7.67 -12.99
N ARG A 183 5.77 -8.61 -13.25
CA ARG A 183 5.41 -9.99 -13.59
C ARG A 183 4.73 -10.73 -12.42
N ILE A 184 5.19 -10.53 -11.17
CA ILE A 184 4.59 -11.14 -9.99
C ILE A 184 3.13 -10.77 -9.87
N PHE A 185 2.80 -9.47 -9.89
CA PHE A 185 1.42 -9.02 -9.71
C PHE A 185 0.53 -9.36 -10.90
N THR A 186 1.07 -9.33 -12.12
CA THR A 186 0.36 -9.83 -13.33
C THR A 186 0.02 -11.31 -13.17
N ARG A 187 0.98 -12.14 -12.79
CA ARG A 187 0.75 -13.59 -12.54
C ARG A 187 -0.22 -13.86 -11.39
N CYS A 188 -0.28 -12.99 -10.39
CA CYS A 188 -1.30 -13.03 -9.34
C CYS A 188 -2.69 -12.59 -9.83
N GLY A 189 -2.83 -12.16 -11.08
CA GLY A 189 -4.10 -11.74 -11.68
C GLY A 189 -4.61 -10.39 -11.14
N LEU A 190 -3.72 -9.51 -10.72
CA LEU A 190 -4.06 -8.19 -10.19
C LEU A 190 -4.10 -7.12 -11.29
N LYS A 191 -5.03 -6.20 -11.16
CA LYS A 191 -5.02 -4.92 -11.88
C LYS A 191 -4.36 -3.89 -10.99
N PHE A 192 -3.18 -3.44 -11.36
CA PHE A 192 -2.35 -2.56 -10.55
C PHE A 192 -1.71 -1.45 -11.38
N ARG A 193 -1.22 -0.42 -10.70
CA ARG A 193 -0.38 0.64 -11.27
C ARG A 193 0.86 0.84 -10.40
N PRO A 194 2.05 0.87 -10.99
CA PRO A 194 3.20 1.44 -10.32
C PRO A 194 3.05 2.95 -10.25
N VAL A 195 3.27 3.52 -9.07
CA VAL A 195 3.15 4.95 -8.81
C VAL A 195 4.43 5.48 -8.17
N ILE A 196 4.82 6.70 -8.49
CA ILE A 196 5.89 7.41 -7.79
C ILE A 196 5.41 7.66 -6.36
N ALA A 197 6.25 7.34 -5.38
CA ALA A 197 5.93 7.45 -3.97
C ALA A 197 7.03 8.12 -3.16
N ASP A 198 6.67 8.65 -2.01
CA ASP A 198 7.62 9.08 -0.99
C ASP A 198 8.31 7.86 -0.35
N SER A 199 9.56 8.01 0.08
CA SER A 199 10.32 6.91 0.68
C SER A 199 10.11 6.76 2.20
N GLY A 200 9.42 7.69 2.84
CA GLY A 200 9.03 7.66 4.25
C GLY A 200 10.16 7.36 5.22
N ALA A 201 9.86 6.64 6.31
CA ALA A 201 10.82 6.26 7.35
C ALA A 201 11.97 5.36 6.86
N ILE A 202 11.80 4.67 5.72
CA ILE A 202 12.86 3.87 5.09
C ILE A 202 13.92 4.80 4.52
N GLY A 203 13.50 5.89 3.87
CA GLY A 203 14.37 6.89 3.25
C GLY A 203 14.90 6.44 1.89
N GLY A 204 15.78 7.25 1.32
CA GLY A 204 16.26 7.09 -0.04
C GLY A 204 15.83 8.25 -0.92
N ASN A 205 16.19 8.21 -2.21
CA ASN A 205 15.98 9.31 -3.14
C ASN A 205 14.96 9.02 -4.26
N ALA A 206 14.47 7.80 -4.36
CA ALA A 206 13.43 7.42 -5.31
C ALA A 206 12.71 6.14 -4.85
N SER A 207 11.41 6.10 -5.06
CA SER A 207 10.57 4.96 -4.74
C SER A 207 9.42 4.82 -5.73
N HIS A 208 8.99 3.57 -6.00
CA HIS A 208 7.73 3.27 -6.65
C HIS A 208 6.94 2.26 -5.82
N GLU A 209 5.67 2.56 -5.62
CA GLU A 209 4.68 1.64 -5.05
C GLU A 209 3.90 0.96 -6.16
N PHE A 210 3.56 -0.31 -5.95
CA PHE A 210 2.65 -1.06 -6.81
C PHE A 210 1.27 -1.07 -6.15
N GLU A 211 0.38 -0.26 -6.70
CA GLU A 211 -0.95 -0.01 -6.17
C GLU A 211 -2.02 -0.82 -6.90
N VAL A 212 -2.69 -1.69 -6.19
CA VAL A 212 -3.86 -2.43 -6.68
C VAL A 212 -5.08 -1.52 -6.61
N LEU A 213 -5.71 -1.28 -7.77
CA LEU A 213 -6.86 -0.38 -7.87
C LEU A 213 -8.08 -1.01 -7.21
N ALA A 214 -8.57 -0.43 -6.11
CA ALA A 214 -9.74 -0.89 -5.38
C ALA A 214 -10.35 0.26 -4.56
N ASP A 215 -11.67 0.36 -4.54
CA ASP A 215 -12.40 1.40 -3.78
C ASP A 215 -12.15 1.35 -2.27
N SER A 216 -11.79 0.17 -1.76
CA SER A 216 -11.40 -0.05 -0.36
C SER A 216 -9.94 0.30 -0.06
N GLY A 217 -9.19 0.83 -1.03
CA GLY A 217 -7.79 1.24 -0.88
C GLY A 217 -7.60 2.35 0.15
N GLU A 218 -6.47 2.35 0.84
CA GLU A 218 -6.12 3.37 1.84
C GLU A 218 -5.31 4.52 1.22
N ALA A 219 -4.53 4.25 0.16
CA ALA A 219 -3.73 5.25 -0.54
C ALA A 219 -4.58 6.01 -1.56
N ASP A 220 -4.43 7.34 -1.56
CA ASP A 220 -4.92 8.18 -2.66
C ASP A 220 -3.84 8.27 -3.73
N ILE A 221 -4.14 7.80 -4.93
CA ILE A 221 -3.23 7.83 -6.07
C ILE A 221 -3.77 8.72 -7.19
N VAL A 222 -2.86 9.40 -7.84
CA VAL A 222 -3.13 10.28 -8.97
C VAL A 222 -2.55 9.66 -10.22
N TYR A 223 -3.32 9.58 -11.30
CA TYR A 223 -2.79 9.19 -12.59
C TYR A 223 -3.34 10.08 -13.71
N CYS A 224 -2.61 10.14 -14.82
CA CYS A 224 -3.02 10.88 -16.01
C CYS A 224 -3.79 9.95 -16.97
N GLU A 225 -4.83 10.49 -17.63
CA GLU A 225 -5.53 9.76 -18.70
C GLU A 225 -4.78 9.83 -20.05
N ASP A 226 -3.90 10.83 -20.22
CA ASP A 226 -3.25 11.12 -21.50
C ASP A 226 -1.77 10.67 -21.59
N CYS A 227 -1.15 10.29 -20.46
CA CYS A 227 0.23 9.78 -20.42
C CYS A 227 0.43 8.76 -19.28
N ASP A 228 1.63 8.18 -19.19
CA ASP A 228 1.97 7.14 -18.20
C ASP A 228 2.22 7.67 -16.77
N PHE A 229 1.98 8.98 -16.51
CA PHE A 229 2.18 9.55 -15.19
C PHE A 229 1.23 8.93 -14.18
N ALA A 230 1.80 8.40 -13.09
CA ALA A 230 1.05 7.99 -11.90
C ALA A 230 1.92 8.19 -10.66
N ALA A 231 1.33 8.68 -9.56
CA ALA A 231 2.02 8.94 -8.31
C ALA A 231 1.07 8.81 -7.11
N ASN A 232 1.62 8.53 -5.93
CA ASN A 232 0.91 8.75 -4.68
C ASN A 232 0.63 10.25 -4.55
N ILE A 233 -0.59 10.59 -4.07
CA ILE A 233 -1.04 12.00 -3.98
C ILE A 233 -0.06 12.89 -3.21
N GLU A 234 0.64 12.32 -2.22
CA GLU A 234 1.60 13.01 -1.37
C GLU A 234 2.91 13.31 -2.10
N ALA A 235 3.27 12.53 -3.12
CA ALA A 235 4.52 12.65 -3.87
C ALA A 235 4.43 13.59 -5.09
N VAL A 236 3.24 14.08 -5.43
CA VAL A 236 3.03 14.91 -6.62
C VAL A 236 3.39 16.38 -6.37
N ASP A 237 4.18 16.97 -7.28
CA ASP A 237 4.32 18.42 -7.39
C ASP A 237 3.30 18.98 -8.40
N PRO A 238 2.17 19.51 -7.93
CA PRO A 238 1.19 20.08 -8.82
C PRO A 238 1.73 21.34 -9.51
N LYS A 239 1.32 21.58 -10.76
CA LYS A 239 1.71 22.79 -11.47
C LYS A 239 1.21 24.03 -10.73
N THR A 240 2.02 25.08 -10.69
CA THR A 240 1.61 26.40 -10.23
C THR A 240 0.50 26.92 -11.13
N ILE A 241 -0.56 27.45 -10.55
CA ILE A 241 -1.68 28.00 -11.29
C ILE A 241 -1.45 29.52 -11.42
N PRO A 242 -1.29 30.04 -12.65
CA PRO A 242 -1.17 31.47 -12.85
C PRO A 242 -2.41 32.23 -12.35
N CYS A 243 -2.22 33.43 -11.83
CA CYS A 243 -3.31 34.31 -11.45
C CYS A 243 -3.73 35.19 -12.62
N ASP A 244 -4.97 35.09 -13.03
CA ASP A 244 -5.55 35.94 -14.10
C ASP A 244 -6.10 37.28 -13.56
N ILE A 245 -6.31 37.39 -12.24
CA ILE A 245 -6.81 38.59 -11.57
C ILE A 245 -5.62 39.50 -11.28
N ARG A 246 -5.67 40.75 -11.76
CA ARG A 246 -4.68 41.77 -11.47
C ARG A 246 -5.32 42.94 -10.77
N ASN A 247 -4.75 43.37 -9.66
CA ASN A 247 -5.21 44.51 -8.89
C ASN A 247 -3.99 45.22 -8.25
N ASP A 248 -3.88 46.53 -8.55
CA ASP A 248 -2.79 47.38 -8.04
C ASP A 248 -3.17 48.12 -6.75
N LYS A 249 -4.36 47.89 -6.20
CA LYS A 249 -4.80 48.52 -4.96
C LYS A 249 -3.87 48.16 -3.80
N ALA A 250 -3.72 49.10 -2.88
CA ALA A 250 -3.07 48.81 -1.60
C ALA A 250 -3.95 47.90 -0.74
N LYS A 251 -3.31 47.00 0.05
CA LYS A 251 -4.08 46.23 1.00
C LYS A 251 -4.82 47.11 2.00
N GLU A 252 -6.00 46.66 2.39
CA GLU A 252 -6.91 47.34 3.32
C GLU A 252 -7.39 46.37 4.39
N ILE A 253 -7.56 46.83 5.64
CA ILE A 253 -8.18 46.06 6.72
C ILE A 253 -9.67 46.32 6.71
N VAL A 254 -10.46 45.26 6.75
CA VAL A 254 -11.93 45.33 6.82
C VAL A 254 -12.44 44.57 8.06
N GLU A 255 -13.51 45.08 8.65
CA GLU A 255 -14.18 44.39 9.76
C GLU A 255 -15.01 43.23 9.22
N THR A 256 -14.81 42.04 9.83
CA THR A 256 -15.47 40.78 9.44
C THR A 256 -15.99 40.06 10.69
N PRO A 257 -16.95 40.61 11.40
CA PRO A 257 -17.38 40.15 12.69
C PRO A 257 -17.92 38.70 12.64
N GLY A 258 -17.31 37.83 13.44
CA GLY A 258 -17.69 36.41 13.55
C GLY A 258 -17.30 35.54 12.34
N GLN A 259 -16.60 36.08 11.34
CA GLN A 259 -16.16 35.35 10.15
C GLN A 259 -14.75 34.79 10.40
N HIS A 260 -14.62 33.47 10.58
CA HIS A 260 -13.34 32.81 10.92
C HIS A 260 -13.01 31.59 10.07
N THR A 261 -13.89 31.17 9.18
CA THR A 261 -13.61 30.13 8.18
C THR A 261 -13.50 30.74 6.78
N ILE A 262 -12.75 30.10 5.89
CA ILE A 262 -12.58 30.55 4.50
C ILE A 262 -13.92 30.83 3.82
N GLU A 263 -14.86 29.89 3.93
CA GLU A 263 -16.20 30.04 3.31
C GLU A 263 -16.97 31.21 3.89
N MET A 264 -16.97 31.39 5.22
CA MET A 264 -17.66 32.51 5.88
C MET A 264 -17.08 33.84 5.44
N VAL A 265 -15.75 33.97 5.42
CA VAL A 265 -15.05 35.20 5.02
C VAL A 265 -15.32 35.51 3.55
N CYS A 266 -15.18 34.52 2.65
CA CYS A 266 -15.43 34.73 1.22
C CYS A 266 -16.89 35.13 0.93
N ASN A 267 -17.86 34.48 1.57
CA ASN A 267 -19.27 34.82 1.45
C ASN A 267 -19.54 36.25 1.96
N PHE A 268 -18.97 36.65 3.10
CA PHE A 268 -19.14 37.98 3.65
C PHE A 268 -18.53 39.07 2.76
N LEU A 269 -17.37 38.82 2.19
CA LEU A 269 -16.64 39.73 1.31
C LEU A 269 -17.11 39.66 -0.15
N ASN A 270 -18.02 38.76 -0.49
CA ASN A 270 -18.43 38.45 -1.86
C ASN A 270 -17.21 38.14 -2.78
N ALA A 271 -16.27 37.39 -2.26
CA ALA A 271 -15.06 36.95 -2.94
C ALA A 271 -15.10 35.45 -3.29
N ASP A 272 -14.39 35.04 -4.34
CA ASP A 272 -14.19 33.61 -4.64
C ASP A 272 -13.22 32.99 -3.61
N VAL A 273 -13.47 31.73 -3.22
CA VAL A 273 -12.57 30.97 -2.34
C VAL A 273 -11.12 30.94 -2.89
N LYS A 274 -10.97 30.95 -4.22
CA LYS A 274 -9.68 31.04 -4.90
C LYS A 274 -8.94 32.37 -4.72
N GLN A 275 -9.63 33.39 -4.24
CA GLN A 275 -9.05 34.69 -3.88
C GLN A 275 -8.63 34.77 -2.42
N SER A 276 -8.90 33.75 -1.62
CA SER A 276 -8.47 33.71 -0.22
C SER A 276 -7.16 32.96 -0.02
N VAL A 277 -6.43 33.32 1.03
CA VAL A 277 -5.24 32.59 1.49
C VAL A 277 -5.59 31.85 2.78
N LYS A 278 -5.48 30.53 2.73
CA LYS A 278 -5.66 29.64 3.86
C LYS A 278 -4.35 29.51 4.62
N ALA A 279 -4.37 29.82 5.89
CA ALA A 279 -3.24 29.74 6.80
C ALA A 279 -3.44 28.58 7.78
N VAL A 280 -2.51 27.63 7.79
CA VAL A 280 -2.50 26.48 8.71
C VAL A 280 -1.19 26.51 9.49
N VAL A 281 -1.24 26.26 10.79
CA VAL A 281 -0.05 26.29 11.63
C VAL A 281 0.26 24.89 12.15
N TYR A 282 1.44 24.42 11.80
CA TYR A 282 1.95 23.12 12.22
C TYR A 282 3.09 23.26 13.23
N LYS A 283 3.26 22.23 14.04
CA LYS A 283 4.44 22.02 14.87
C LYS A 283 5.25 20.88 14.26
N LEU A 284 6.39 21.20 13.72
CA LEU A 284 7.35 20.28 13.13
C LEU A 284 8.50 20.08 14.11
N ASP A 285 8.46 18.98 14.87
CA ASP A 285 9.33 18.76 16.04
C ASP A 285 9.32 19.99 16.99
N ASP A 286 10.41 20.77 17.06
CA ASP A 286 10.50 21.97 17.92
C ASP A 286 10.17 23.29 17.17
N THR A 287 9.88 23.25 15.87
CA THR A 287 9.65 24.42 15.02
C THR A 287 8.16 24.61 14.72
N VAL A 288 7.62 25.77 15.01
CA VAL A 288 6.28 26.16 14.55
C VAL A 288 6.36 26.71 13.13
N VAL A 289 5.55 26.20 12.23
CA VAL A 289 5.53 26.59 10.82
C VAL A 289 4.14 27.07 10.43
N LEU A 290 4.06 28.32 9.99
CA LEU A 290 2.89 28.87 9.32
C LEU A 290 2.94 28.49 7.84
N ALA A 291 2.11 27.55 7.42
CA ALA A 291 1.98 27.11 6.04
C ALA A 291 0.78 27.82 5.38
N MET A 292 1.00 28.39 4.20
CA MET A 292 -0.03 29.12 3.47
C MET A 292 -0.26 28.54 2.08
N VAL A 293 -1.53 28.22 1.81
CA VAL A 293 -2.01 27.73 0.51
C VAL A 293 -3.21 28.57 0.05
N ARG A 294 -3.59 28.47 -1.22
CA ARG A 294 -4.82 29.12 -1.72
C ARG A 294 -6.04 28.52 -1.00
N GLY A 295 -7.09 29.28 -0.79
CA GLY A 295 -8.21 28.91 0.05
C GLY A 295 -8.93 27.60 -0.30
N ASP A 296 -8.93 27.22 -1.58
CA ASP A 296 -9.47 25.96 -2.10
C ASP A 296 -8.46 24.80 -2.08
N HIS A 297 -7.22 25.02 -1.60
CA HIS A 297 -6.18 24.01 -1.52
C HIS A 297 -5.98 23.48 -0.11
N GLU A 298 -5.41 22.25 -0.01
CA GLU A 298 -4.96 21.66 1.23
C GLU A 298 -3.42 21.61 1.28
N VAL A 299 -2.88 21.69 2.49
CA VAL A 299 -1.44 21.53 2.73
C VAL A 299 -1.08 20.05 2.66
N ASN A 300 0.04 19.74 2.02
CA ASN A 300 0.63 18.41 2.01
C ASN A 300 1.64 18.31 3.16
N GLU A 301 1.25 17.63 4.24
CA GLU A 301 2.04 17.49 5.46
C GLU A 301 3.35 16.73 5.23
N VAL A 302 3.34 15.71 4.34
CA VAL A 302 4.54 14.94 3.98
C VAL A 302 5.58 15.84 3.30
N LYS A 303 5.14 16.77 2.44
CA LYS A 303 6.06 17.74 1.84
C LYS A 303 6.65 18.69 2.86
N LEU A 304 5.83 19.19 3.80
CA LEU A 304 6.35 20.01 4.90
C LEU A 304 7.38 19.23 5.72
N GLN A 305 7.09 17.99 6.07
CA GLN A 305 8.01 17.11 6.78
C GLN A 305 9.35 16.98 6.06
N ASN A 306 9.32 16.74 4.75
CA ASN A 306 10.52 16.59 3.92
C ASN A 306 11.31 17.91 3.81
N ILE A 307 10.64 19.06 3.60
CA ILE A 307 11.27 20.38 3.48
C ILE A 307 12.01 20.77 4.77
N TYR A 308 11.44 20.43 5.92
CA TYR A 308 12.03 20.76 7.24
C TYR A 308 12.89 19.64 7.82
N GLY A 309 12.89 18.44 7.23
CA GLY A 309 13.61 17.28 7.77
C GLY A 309 13.06 16.83 9.13
N ALA A 310 11.78 17.10 9.40
CA ALA A 310 11.13 16.81 10.67
C ALA A 310 10.74 15.33 10.81
N ILE A 311 10.71 14.84 12.03
CA ILE A 311 10.23 13.49 12.36
C ILE A 311 8.71 13.51 12.62
N ASN A 312 8.24 14.53 13.35
CA ASN A 312 6.83 14.65 13.73
C ASN A 312 6.20 15.90 13.10
N VAL A 313 4.95 15.75 12.68
CA VAL A 313 4.11 16.84 12.17
C VAL A 313 2.80 16.79 12.95
N ASP A 314 2.54 17.82 13.74
CA ASP A 314 1.33 17.97 14.52
C ASP A 314 0.72 19.35 14.29
N MET A 315 -0.57 19.51 14.56
CA MET A 315 -1.18 20.84 14.61
C MET A 315 -0.59 21.65 15.78
N ALA A 316 -0.29 22.92 15.53
CA ALA A 316 0.21 23.80 16.60
C ALA A 316 -0.84 24.00 17.70
N SER A 317 -0.38 24.04 18.94
CA SER A 317 -1.22 24.32 20.12
C SER A 317 -1.59 25.81 20.22
N GLU A 318 -2.60 26.12 21.03
CA GLU A 318 -2.96 27.53 21.32
C GLU A 318 -1.77 28.32 21.91
N GLU A 319 -0.96 27.68 22.78
CA GLU A 319 0.26 28.27 23.34
C GLU A 319 1.30 28.58 22.25
N ASP A 320 1.46 27.68 21.27
CA ASP A 320 2.34 27.92 20.12
C ASP A 320 1.85 29.10 19.28
N LEU A 321 0.54 29.24 19.05
CA LEU A 321 -0.04 30.36 18.32
C LEU A 321 0.18 31.70 19.05
N GLU A 322 -0.10 31.76 20.37
CA GLU A 322 0.10 32.96 21.19
C GLU A 322 1.58 33.40 21.18
N ARG A 323 2.51 32.45 21.36
CA ARG A 323 3.95 32.70 21.31
C ARG A 323 4.40 33.32 19.99
N CYS A 324 3.76 32.92 18.89
CA CYS A 324 4.07 33.40 17.54
C CYS A 324 3.28 34.69 17.18
N GLY A 325 2.37 35.16 18.03
CA GLY A 325 1.54 36.34 17.76
C GLY A 325 0.44 36.10 16.75
N LEU A 326 -0.05 34.85 16.68
CA LEU A 326 -1.07 34.40 15.75
C LEU A 326 -2.44 34.35 16.45
N THR A 327 -3.47 34.85 15.78
CA THR A 327 -4.86 34.78 16.27
C THR A 327 -5.62 33.73 15.47
N ALA A 328 -6.01 32.63 16.11
CA ALA A 328 -6.74 31.55 15.44
C ALA A 328 -7.97 32.06 14.67
N GLY A 329 -8.14 31.62 13.43
CA GLY A 329 -9.18 32.06 12.52
C GLY A 329 -8.91 33.36 11.75
N TYR A 330 -7.81 34.10 12.11
CA TYR A 330 -7.47 35.40 11.51
C TYR A 330 -5.99 35.54 11.15
N ILE A 331 -5.34 34.43 10.82
CA ILE A 331 -3.88 34.35 10.64
C ILE A 331 -3.43 34.90 9.30
N SER A 332 -2.32 35.67 9.32
CA SER A 332 -1.54 36.06 8.14
C SER A 332 -0.06 36.28 8.48
N PRO A 333 0.86 36.30 7.51
CA PRO A 333 2.26 36.61 7.74
C PRO A 333 2.52 38.11 7.92
N ILE A 334 1.54 38.96 7.61
CA ILE A 334 1.70 40.41 7.59
C ILE A 334 1.87 40.95 9.00
N GLY A 335 2.96 41.71 9.22
CA GLY A 335 3.23 42.39 10.47
C GLY A 335 3.74 41.50 11.62
N LEU A 336 4.02 40.22 11.36
CA LEU A 336 4.55 39.32 12.37
C LEU A 336 6.01 39.66 12.72
N LYS A 337 6.34 39.51 13.98
CA LYS A 337 7.71 39.67 14.48
C LYS A 337 8.50 38.36 14.32
N LYS A 338 9.79 38.44 14.10
CA LYS A 338 10.67 37.27 14.13
C LYS A 338 10.68 36.66 15.52
N VAL A 339 10.28 35.40 15.63
CA VAL A 339 10.29 34.60 16.86
C VAL A 339 11.23 33.41 16.66
N LYS A 340 11.94 32.99 17.71
CA LYS A 340 12.81 31.81 17.63
C LYS A 340 11.96 30.56 17.40
N ASN A 341 12.44 29.64 16.56
CA ASN A 341 11.74 28.41 16.19
C ASN A 341 10.34 28.67 15.60
N PHE A 342 10.21 29.73 14.81
CA PHE A 342 9.04 30.04 14.02
C PHE A 342 9.45 30.35 12.59
N ASP A 343 8.80 29.72 11.63
CA ASP A 343 9.05 29.90 10.21
C ASP A 343 7.74 30.06 9.43
N ILE A 344 7.82 30.65 8.25
CA ILE A 344 6.68 30.93 7.38
C ILE A 344 6.98 30.38 6.00
N ILE A 345 6.09 29.55 5.47
CA ILE A 345 6.21 28.97 4.13
C ILE A 345 4.92 29.18 3.33
N CYS A 346 5.09 29.63 2.10
CA CYS A 346 4.02 29.87 1.15
C CYS A 346 4.09 28.89 -0.02
N ASP A 347 2.94 28.36 -0.43
CA ASP A 347 2.84 27.66 -1.71
C ASP A 347 3.12 28.62 -2.88
N LYS A 348 3.78 28.12 -3.93
CA LYS A 348 4.09 28.89 -5.15
C LYS A 348 2.83 29.51 -5.77
N THR A 349 1.69 28.83 -5.71
CA THR A 349 0.40 29.34 -6.23
C THR A 349 -0.07 30.57 -5.47
N VAL A 350 0.17 30.65 -4.15
CA VAL A 350 -0.16 31.84 -3.35
C VAL A 350 0.66 33.05 -3.78
N MET A 351 1.92 32.87 -4.10
CA MET A 351 2.79 33.97 -4.54
C MET A 351 2.41 34.56 -5.90
N GLU A 352 1.67 33.81 -6.72
CA GLU A 352 1.11 34.29 -7.99
C GLU A 352 -0.20 35.06 -7.81
N MET A 353 -0.85 34.97 -6.62
CA MET A 353 -2.12 35.65 -6.37
C MET A 353 -1.95 37.16 -6.33
N GLN A 354 -2.97 37.87 -6.85
CA GLN A 354 -3.13 39.28 -6.72
C GLN A 354 -4.59 39.54 -6.31
N ASP A 355 -4.84 40.56 -5.52
CA ASP A 355 -6.17 40.84 -4.97
C ASP A 355 -6.71 39.74 -4.03
N ALA A 356 -5.84 39.21 -3.20
CA ALA A 356 -6.19 38.17 -2.24
C ALA A 356 -6.80 38.77 -0.97
N CYS A 357 -7.54 37.92 -0.21
CA CYS A 357 -7.93 38.19 1.17
C CYS A 357 -7.26 37.20 2.13
N CYS A 358 -6.86 37.66 3.31
CA CYS A 358 -6.29 36.82 4.37
C CYS A 358 -6.57 37.43 5.75
N GLY A 359 -6.30 36.69 6.82
CA GLY A 359 -6.44 37.22 8.19
C GLY A 359 -5.57 38.45 8.45
N ALA A 360 -5.91 39.23 9.47
CA ALA A 360 -5.16 40.43 9.87
C ALA A 360 -4.44 40.26 11.22
N ASN A 361 -4.30 39.03 11.74
CA ASN A 361 -3.79 38.68 13.08
C ASN A 361 -4.54 39.39 14.23
N GLU A 362 -5.75 39.86 13.96
CA GLU A 362 -6.63 40.52 14.92
C GLU A 362 -8.04 39.94 14.76
N LYS A 363 -8.70 39.66 15.88
CA LYS A 363 -10.04 39.08 15.89
C LYS A 363 -11.02 39.96 15.12
N ASP A 364 -11.88 39.31 14.33
CA ASP A 364 -12.91 39.93 13.51
C ASP A 364 -12.38 40.89 12.42
N LYS A 365 -11.13 40.71 11.97
CA LYS A 365 -10.52 41.52 10.91
C LYS A 365 -9.80 40.69 9.86
N HIS A 366 -9.94 41.10 8.61
CA HIS A 366 -9.21 40.53 7.46
C HIS A 366 -8.60 41.63 6.59
N TYR A 367 -7.52 41.29 5.88
CA TYR A 367 -7.00 42.09 4.79
C TYR A 367 -7.72 41.72 3.48
N ILE A 368 -7.99 42.72 2.67
CA ILE A 368 -8.39 42.62 1.26
C ILE A 368 -7.35 43.30 0.37
N HIS A 369 -7.39 43.06 -0.93
CA HIS A 369 -6.46 43.63 -1.93
C HIS A 369 -4.98 43.28 -1.63
N VAL A 370 -4.76 42.11 -1.03
CA VAL A 370 -3.42 41.62 -0.72
C VAL A 370 -2.76 41.07 -1.99
N ASN A 371 -1.53 41.50 -2.22
CA ASN A 371 -0.62 40.89 -3.18
C ASN A 371 0.47 40.17 -2.38
N PRO A 372 0.44 38.83 -2.26
CA PRO A 372 1.39 38.09 -1.43
C PRO A 372 2.85 38.40 -1.76
N ALA A 373 3.21 38.50 -3.02
CA ALA A 373 4.58 38.83 -3.44
C ALA A 373 5.04 40.23 -2.98
N ARG A 374 4.11 41.16 -2.79
CA ARG A 374 4.37 42.52 -2.30
C ARG A 374 4.28 42.63 -0.78
N ASP A 375 3.30 41.93 -0.18
CA ASP A 375 2.81 42.23 1.17
C ASP A 375 3.28 41.26 2.25
N PHE A 376 3.70 40.02 1.89
CA PHE A 376 4.07 38.99 2.88
C PHE A 376 5.50 39.09 3.39
N GLY A 377 6.36 39.87 2.70
CA GLY A 377 7.75 40.04 3.11
C GLY A 377 8.64 38.83 2.79
N ASP A 378 9.61 38.56 3.66
CA ASP A 378 10.57 37.47 3.49
C ASP A 378 9.99 36.17 4.03
N VAL A 379 9.37 35.38 3.16
CA VAL A 379 8.78 34.07 3.44
C VAL A 379 9.43 33.01 2.58
N LYS A 380 9.56 31.78 3.10
CA LYS A 380 9.94 30.63 2.26
C LYS A 380 8.88 30.38 1.20
N VAL A 381 9.30 29.99 0.01
CA VAL A 381 8.39 29.65 -1.10
C VAL A 381 8.74 28.28 -1.65
N ASP A 382 7.79 27.38 -1.60
CA ASP A 382 7.92 26.04 -2.19
C ASP A 382 6.56 25.50 -2.61
N THR A 383 6.54 24.33 -3.25
CA THR A 383 5.31 23.61 -3.56
C THR A 383 4.88 22.79 -2.34
N ILE A 384 3.93 23.31 -1.57
CA ILE A 384 3.45 22.67 -0.33
C ILE A 384 1.97 22.26 -0.40
N ARG A 385 1.27 22.57 -1.49
CA ARG A 385 -0.12 22.15 -1.66
C ARG A 385 -0.24 20.71 -2.12
N GLN A 386 -1.31 20.07 -1.76
CA GLN A 386 -1.72 18.78 -2.30
C GLN A 386 -2.34 18.96 -3.69
N ILE A 387 -2.11 18.01 -4.59
CA ILE A 387 -2.82 17.95 -5.88
C ILE A 387 -4.27 17.56 -5.64
N GLN A 388 -5.20 18.10 -6.42
CA GLN A 388 -6.63 17.86 -6.25
C GLN A 388 -7.34 17.68 -7.60
N GLU A 389 -8.60 17.25 -7.56
CA GLU A 389 -9.43 17.17 -8.75
C GLU A 389 -9.54 18.55 -9.45
N GLY A 390 -9.41 18.54 -10.77
CA GLY A 390 -9.37 19.76 -11.58
C GLY A 390 -7.97 20.31 -11.84
N ASP A 391 -6.95 19.83 -11.15
CA ASP A 391 -5.56 20.08 -11.52
C ASP A 391 -5.18 19.33 -12.82
N VAL A 392 -4.09 19.77 -13.43
CA VAL A 392 -3.56 19.17 -14.66
C VAL A 392 -2.34 18.32 -14.38
N CYS A 393 -2.09 17.34 -15.23
CA CYS A 393 -0.93 16.50 -15.15
C CYS A 393 0.37 17.32 -15.12
N PRO A 394 1.27 17.12 -14.14
CA PRO A 394 2.54 17.84 -14.08
C PRO A 394 3.45 17.53 -15.27
N HIS A 395 3.31 16.35 -15.91
CA HIS A 395 4.12 15.95 -17.08
C HIS A 395 3.60 16.55 -18.37
N CYS A 396 2.38 16.16 -18.80
CA CYS A 396 1.86 16.51 -20.12
C CYS A 396 0.84 17.63 -20.12
N GLY A 397 0.30 18.04 -18.95
CA GLY A 397 -0.80 19.02 -18.86
C GLY A 397 -2.19 18.44 -19.10
N GLY A 398 -2.31 17.13 -19.34
CA GLY A 398 -3.56 16.43 -19.54
C GLY A 398 -4.38 16.26 -18.26
N LYS A 399 -5.53 15.59 -18.39
CA LYS A 399 -6.46 15.38 -17.29
C LYS A 399 -5.91 14.34 -16.29
N ILE A 400 -6.03 14.64 -15.01
CA ILE A 400 -5.72 13.70 -13.93
C ILE A 400 -7.00 13.09 -13.35
N VAL A 401 -6.83 11.89 -12.79
CA VAL A 401 -7.85 11.15 -12.02
C VAL A 401 -7.25 10.79 -10.67
N ILE A 402 -8.02 11.01 -9.61
CA ILE A 402 -7.68 10.56 -8.25
C ILE A 402 -8.50 9.31 -7.95
N THR A 403 -7.85 8.26 -7.46
CA THR A 403 -8.49 6.99 -7.13
C THR A 403 -7.85 6.37 -5.90
N LYS A 404 -8.46 5.31 -5.37
CA LYS A 404 -7.92 4.57 -4.24
C LYS A 404 -7.06 3.39 -4.69
N GLY A 405 -5.97 3.15 -3.96
CA GLY A 405 -5.05 2.04 -4.17
C GLY A 405 -4.77 1.25 -2.89
N ILE A 406 -4.40 -0.02 -3.07
CA ILE A 406 -3.87 -0.88 -2.02
C ILE A 406 -2.42 -1.15 -2.38
N GLU A 407 -1.48 -0.62 -1.61
CA GLU A 407 -0.05 -0.87 -1.77
C GLU A 407 0.27 -2.35 -1.50
N VAL A 408 0.64 -3.10 -2.53
CA VAL A 408 1.02 -4.52 -2.41
C VAL A 408 2.53 -4.75 -2.45
N GLY A 409 3.29 -3.78 -2.96
CA GLY A 409 4.75 -3.82 -2.97
C GLY A 409 5.36 -2.46 -3.23
N GLN A 410 6.61 -2.30 -2.81
CA GLN A 410 7.36 -1.06 -2.99
C GLN A 410 8.83 -1.37 -3.27
N VAL A 411 9.44 -0.57 -4.13
CA VAL A 411 10.85 -0.64 -4.51
C VAL A 411 11.53 0.69 -4.22
N PHE A 412 12.74 0.64 -3.60
CA PHE A 412 13.43 1.83 -3.10
C PHE A 412 14.88 1.89 -3.61
N LYS A 413 15.36 3.10 -3.89
CA LYS A 413 16.77 3.43 -4.00
C LYS A 413 17.23 4.07 -2.69
N LEU A 414 17.94 3.32 -1.86
CA LEU A 414 18.38 3.77 -0.52
C LEU A 414 19.67 4.61 -0.55
N GLY A 415 20.47 4.45 -1.60
CA GLY A 415 21.80 5.06 -1.67
C GLY A 415 22.74 4.49 -0.61
N THR A 416 23.46 5.34 0.09
CA THR A 416 24.49 4.97 1.08
C THR A 416 24.04 5.15 2.54
N LYS A 417 22.78 5.54 2.78
CA LYS A 417 22.24 5.87 4.11
C LYS A 417 22.58 4.80 5.18
N TYR A 418 22.33 3.54 4.88
CA TYR A 418 22.55 2.43 5.83
C TYR A 418 23.99 1.96 5.83
N SER A 419 24.63 1.88 4.67
CA SER A 419 26.00 1.43 4.55
C SER A 419 26.99 2.39 5.23
N GLU A 420 26.79 3.69 5.15
CA GLU A 420 27.57 4.68 5.90
C GLU A 420 27.36 4.56 7.40
N ALA A 421 26.11 4.50 7.86
CA ALA A 421 25.79 4.43 9.28
C ALA A 421 26.30 3.15 9.97
N LEU A 422 26.33 2.02 9.23
CA LEU A 422 26.71 0.70 9.73
C LEU A 422 28.14 0.27 9.33
N GLY A 423 28.86 1.11 8.55
CA GLY A 423 30.22 0.84 8.12
C GLY A 423 30.35 -0.27 7.06
N ALA A 424 29.30 -0.49 6.26
CA ALA A 424 29.31 -1.47 5.16
C ALA A 424 30.04 -0.89 3.95
N THR A 425 31.35 -1.16 3.86
CA THR A 425 32.24 -0.62 2.83
C THR A 425 32.95 -1.73 2.04
N TYR A 426 33.38 -1.41 0.85
CA TYR A 426 34.22 -2.27 0.00
C TYR A 426 35.47 -1.52 -0.48
N LEU A 427 36.51 -2.25 -0.82
CA LEU A 427 37.72 -1.71 -1.45
C LEU A 427 37.60 -1.79 -2.97
N ASP A 428 37.85 -0.68 -3.65
CA ASP A 428 37.94 -0.63 -5.11
C ASP A 428 39.26 -1.26 -5.64
N ASN A 429 39.46 -1.24 -6.95
CA ASN A 429 40.65 -1.78 -7.60
C ASN A 429 41.95 -1.04 -7.23
N ASN A 430 41.87 0.16 -6.64
CA ASN A 430 42.98 0.96 -6.17
C ASN A 430 43.21 0.85 -4.65
N GLY A 431 42.40 0.01 -3.97
CA GLY A 431 42.47 -0.14 -2.51
C GLY A 431 41.78 0.97 -1.72
N LYS A 432 41.00 1.85 -2.38
CA LYS A 432 40.23 2.89 -1.71
C LYS A 432 38.90 2.35 -1.21
N SER A 433 38.54 2.70 0.02
CA SER A 433 37.28 2.32 0.65
C SER A 433 36.12 3.20 0.18
N HIS A 434 34.99 2.57 -0.15
CA HIS A 434 33.73 3.21 -0.53
C HIS A 434 32.56 2.56 0.19
N PRO A 435 31.51 3.33 0.58
CA PRO A 435 30.27 2.74 1.08
C PRO A 435 29.54 2.00 -0.06
N MET A 436 28.88 0.88 0.27
CA MET A 436 28.04 0.17 -0.69
C MET A 436 26.77 0.96 -0.99
N VAL A 437 26.31 0.94 -2.24
CA VAL A 437 25.07 1.61 -2.66
C VAL A 437 23.94 0.61 -2.65
N MET A 438 22.86 0.93 -1.92
CA MET A 438 21.82 -0.04 -1.56
C MET A 438 20.47 0.25 -2.22
N GLY A 439 19.74 -0.84 -2.50
CA GLY A 439 18.30 -0.83 -2.79
C GLY A 439 17.55 -1.78 -1.86
N CYS A 440 16.27 -1.51 -1.60
CA CYS A 440 15.40 -2.45 -0.92
C CYS A 440 14.05 -2.61 -1.64
N TYR A 441 13.43 -3.79 -1.51
CA TYR A 441 12.32 -4.22 -2.36
C TYR A 441 11.35 -5.08 -1.56
N GLY A 442 10.19 -4.52 -1.17
CA GLY A 442 9.19 -5.16 -0.32
C GLY A 442 7.93 -5.60 -1.08
N ILE A 443 7.39 -6.77 -0.75
CA ILE A 443 6.04 -7.24 -1.16
C ILE A 443 5.31 -7.72 0.07
N GLY A 444 4.13 -7.15 0.34
CA GLY A 444 3.20 -7.64 1.34
C GLY A 444 2.48 -8.90 0.85
N VAL A 445 3.00 -10.09 1.16
CA VAL A 445 2.45 -11.37 0.66
C VAL A 445 1.00 -11.56 1.10
N THR A 446 0.72 -11.39 2.38
CA THR A 446 -0.64 -11.50 2.93
C THR A 446 -1.56 -10.40 2.44
N ARG A 447 -1.03 -9.18 2.24
CA ARG A 447 -1.76 -8.06 1.66
C ARG A 447 -2.10 -8.31 0.19
N THR A 448 -1.21 -8.94 -0.59
CA THR A 448 -1.47 -9.35 -1.98
C THR A 448 -2.68 -10.29 -2.08
N VAL A 449 -2.81 -11.25 -1.16
CA VAL A 449 -3.98 -12.14 -1.09
C VAL A 449 -5.26 -11.34 -0.80
N ALA A 450 -5.23 -10.43 0.17
CA ALA A 450 -6.38 -9.58 0.50
C ALA A 450 -6.77 -8.66 -0.66
N ALA A 451 -5.80 -8.00 -1.30
CA ALA A 451 -6.02 -7.13 -2.45
C ALA A 451 -6.63 -7.89 -3.65
N SER A 452 -6.21 -9.14 -3.86
CA SER A 452 -6.83 -9.99 -4.88
C SER A 452 -8.32 -10.23 -4.62
N ILE A 453 -8.71 -10.45 -3.38
CA ILE A 453 -10.13 -10.62 -3.00
C ILE A 453 -10.91 -9.31 -3.16
N GLU A 454 -10.32 -8.17 -2.81
CA GLU A 454 -10.96 -6.85 -2.99
C GLU A 454 -11.30 -6.57 -4.47
N GLN A 455 -10.45 -6.99 -5.40
CA GLN A 455 -10.71 -6.83 -6.84
C GLN A 455 -11.60 -7.94 -7.43
N ASN A 456 -11.62 -9.11 -6.82
CA ASN A 456 -12.20 -10.31 -7.43
C ASN A 456 -13.19 -10.97 -6.47
N HIS A 457 -14.36 -10.42 -6.37
CA HIS A 457 -15.50 -10.95 -5.61
C HIS A 457 -16.83 -10.54 -6.23
N ASP A 458 -17.92 -11.18 -5.78
CA ASP A 458 -19.30 -10.78 -5.99
C ASP A 458 -20.09 -11.02 -4.70
N ASP A 459 -21.40 -10.88 -4.73
CA ASP A 459 -22.28 -11.07 -3.56
C ASP A 459 -22.29 -12.52 -3.01
N ASP A 460 -21.91 -13.50 -3.84
CA ASP A 460 -21.86 -14.91 -3.45
C ASP A 460 -20.54 -15.30 -2.80
N GLY A 461 -19.44 -14.58 -3.08
CA GLY A 461 -18.12 -14.86 -2.50
C GLY A 461 -16.93 -14.46 -3.36
N ILE A 462 -15.82 -15.16 -3.14
CA ILE A 462 -14.52 -14.86 -3.79
C ILE A 462 -14.52 -15.38 -5.25
N ILE A 463 -13.80 -14.67 -6.12
CA ILE A 463 -13.55 -15.06 -7.52
C ILE A 463 -12.04 -15.13 -7.74
N TRP A 464 -11.39 -16.18 -7.30
CA TRP A 464 -9.93 -16.29 -7.38
C TRP A 464 -9.40 -16.23 -8.82
N PRO A 465 -8.29 -15.49 -9.07
CA PRO A 465 -7.37 -15.82 -10.15
C PRO A 465 -6.85 -17.27 -9.95
N VAL A 466 -6.88 -18.09 -10.99
CA VAL A 466 -6.56 -19.52 -10.87
C VAL A 466 -5.17 -19.78 -10.27
N ALA A 467 -4.19 -18.92 -10.59
CA ALA A 467 -2.80 -19.05 -10.15
C ALA A 467 -2.62 -19.00 -8.62
N ILE A 468 -3.52 -18.33 -7.90
CA ILE A 468 -3.46 -18.17 -6.44
C ILE A 468 -4.68 -18.74 -5.70
N ALA A 469 -5.61 -19.38 -6.42
CA ALA A 469 -6.76 -20.06 -5.82
C ALA A 469 -6.29 -21.16 -4.85
N PRO A 470 -6.87 -21.28 -3.64
CA PRO A 470 -6.50 -22.32 -2.67
C PRO A 470 -6.56 -23.73 -3.26
N TYR A 471 -7.59 -23.98 -4.05
CA TYR A 471 -7.78 -25.16 -4.90
C TYR A 471 -8.41 -24.70 -6.21
N GLU A 472 -8.06 -25.37 -7.32
CA GLU A 472 -8.54 -24.99 -8.65
C GLU A 472 -9.92 -25.58 -8.97
N VAL A 473 -10.21 -26.78 -8.44
CA VAL A 473 -11.40 -27.54 -8.78
C VAL A 473 -12.10 -28.05 -7.52
N VAL A 474 -13.43 -28.00 -7.53
CA VAL A 474 -14.27 -28.74 -6.58
C VAL A 474 -15.22 -29.67 -7.32
N ILE A 475 -15.26 -30.95 -6.92
CA ILE A 475 -16.20 -31.94 -7.40
C ILE A 475 -17.32 -32.06 -6.36
N VAL A 476 -18.58 -31.81 -6.79
CA VAL A 476 -19.74 -31.77 -5.90
C VAL A 476 -20.74 -32.87 -6.31
N PRO A 477 -20.80 -33.99 -5.57
CA PRO A 477 -21.91 -34.91 -5.68
C PRO A 477 -23.18 -34.23 -5.12
N ALA A 478 -24.18 -34.02 -5.97
CA ALA A 478 -25.42 -33.30 -5.60
C ALA A 478 -26.40 -34.15 -4.79
N ASN A 479 -26.20 -35.47 -4.72
CA ASN A 479 -27.02 -36.39 -3.93
C ASN A 479 -26.13 -37.40 -3.19
N ASN A 480 -25.80 -37.11 -1.94
CA ASN A 480 -24.96 -37.99 -1.10
C ASN A 480 -25.62 -39.30 -0.67
N LYS A 481 -26.96 -39.42 -0.84
CA LYS A 481 -27.69 -40.64 -0.53
C LYS A 481 -27.66 -41.66 -1.66
N SER A 482 -27.19 -41.23 -2.86
CA SER A 482 -27.02 -42.13 -3.99
C SER A 482 -25.57 -42.62 -4.01
N GLU A 483 -25.36 -43.90 -3.75
CA GLU A 483 -24.06 -44.56 -3.82
C GLU A 483 -23.46 -44.40 -5.22
N GLU A 484 -24.25 -44.51 -6.29
CA GLU A 484 -23.84 -44.35 -7.67
C GLU A 484 -23.23 -42.96 -7.93
N VAL A 485 -23.88 -41.89 -7.42
CA VAL A 485 -23.40 -40.50 -7.58
C VAL A 485 -22.10 -40.28 -6.80
N MET A 486 -22.01 -40.83 -5.60
CA MET A 486 -20.79 -40.75 -4.78
C MET A 486 -19.63 -41.52 -5.39
N ASP A 487 -19.89 -42.73 -5.91
CA ASP A 487 -18.87 -43.54 -6.57
C ASP A 487 -18.38 -42.88 -7.86
N ALA A 488 -19.27 -42.29 -8.67
CA ALA A 488 -18.89 -41.55 -9.84
C ALA A 488 -18.02 -40.32 -9.46
N ALA A 489 -18.43 -39.55 -8.44
CA ALA A 489 -17.65 -38.41 -7.97
C ALA A 489 -16.27 -38.82 -7.46
N LYS A 490 -16.17 -39.92 -6.75
CA LYS A 490 -14.91 -40.48 -6.25
C LYS A 490 -14.00 -40.96 -7.40
N LYS A 491 -14.57 -41.68 -8.38
CA LYS A 491 -13.83 -42.14 -9.56
C LYS A 491 -13.27 -40.97 -10.36
N LEU A 492 -14.05 -39.90 -10.55
CA LEU A 492 -13.55 -38.68 -11.22
C LEU A 492 -12.45 -38.01 -10.39
N TYR A 493 -12.61 -37.89 -9.07
CA TYR A 493 -11.61 -37.36 -8.16
C TYR A 493 -10.29 -38.15 -8.23
N ASP A 494 -10.37 -39.48 -8.15
CA ASP A 494 -9.21 -40.35 -8.24
C ASP A 494 -8.54 -40.28 -9.62
N ALA A 495 -9.33 -40.11 -10.70
CA ALA A 495 -8.81 -39.94 -12.05
C ALA A 495 -8.03 -38.63 -12.27
N MET A 496 -8.22 -37.63 -11.40
CA MET A 496 -7.50 -36.33 -11.46
C MET A 496 -6.17 -36.34 -10.70
N GLU A 497 -5.48 -37.49 -10.60
CA GLU A 497 -4.21 -37.65 -9.87
C GLU A 497 -3.14 -36.60 -10.23
N GLU A 498 -3.03 -36.22 -11.50
CA GLU A 498 -2.07 -35.20 -11.98
C GLU A 498 -2.27 -33.82 -11.32
N LYS A 499 -3.47 -33.58 -10.78
CA LYS A 499 -3.88 -32.36 -10.08
C LYS A 499 -4.38 -32.65 -8.66
N ALA A 500 -3.99 -33.78 -8.06
CA ALA A 500 -4.54 -34.26 -6.77
C ALA A 500 -4.48 -33.20 -5.66
N ASP A 501 -3.43 -32.35 -5.67
CA ASP A 501 -3.27 -31.26 -4.69
C ASP A 501 -4.17 -30.05 -4.98
N GLU A 502 -4.77 -29.94 -6.17
CA GLU A 502 -5.59 -28.81 -6.61
C GLU A 502 -7.09 -29.12 -6.67
N VAL A 503 -7.50 -30.35 -6.29
CA VAL A 503 -8.89 -30.81 -6.38
C VAL A 503 -9.45 -31.10 -4.99
N VAL A 504 -10.69 -30.66 -4.76
CA VAL A 504 -11.51 -31.00 -3.58
C VAL A 504 -12.68 -31.86 -4.02
N LEU A 505 -12.92 -32.98 -3.32
CA LEU A 505 -14.19 -33.71 -3.40
C LEU A 505 -15.04 -33.30 -2.21
N ASP A 506 -16.24 -32.74 -2.47
CA ASP A 506 -17.19 -32.39 -1.40
C ASP A 506 -18.03 -33.61 -0.99
N ASP A 507 -17.38 -34.45 -0.19
CA ASP A 507 -17.96 -35.68 0.37
C ASP A 507 -18.83 -35.46 1.61
N ARG A 508 -19.05 -34.20 2.04
CA ARG A 508 -19.82 -33.84 3.23
C ARG A 508 -21.29 -34.31 3.07
N ASN A 509 -21.88 -34.75 4.17
CA ASN A 509 -23.30 -35.10 4.20
C ASN A 509 -24.20 -33.87 4.32
N GLU A 510 -24.13 -32.98 3.32
CA GLU A 510 -24.87 -31.74 3.23
C GLU A 510 -25.76 -31.70 1.99
N ARG A 511 -26.79 -30.83 2.01
CA ARG A 511 -27.64 -30.58 0.84
C ARG A 511 -26.84 -29.90 -0.28
N ALA A 512 -27.13 -30.24 -1.54
CA ALA A 512 -26.46 -29.66 -2.70
C ALA A 512 -26.40 -28.11 -2.67
N GLY A 513 -27.50 -27.46 -2.28
CA GLY A 513 -27.55 -26.01 -2.18
C GLY A 513 -26.57 -25.40 -1.16
N ILE A 514 -26.26 -26.11 -0.07
CA ILE A 514 -25.24 -25.69 0.90
C ILE A 514 -23.84 -25.83 0.29
N LYS A 515 -23.58 -26.98 -0.34
CA LYS A 515 -22.30 -27.24 -1.03
C LYS A 515 -22.02 -26.22 -2.13
N PHE A 516 -23.03 -25.83 -2.92
CA PHE A 516 -22.89 -24.83 -3.97
C PHE A 516 -22.59 -23.45 -3.39
N LYS A 517 -23.29 -23.03 -2.33
CA LYS A 517 -23.04 -21.76 -1.65
C LYS A 517 -21.64 -21.70 -1.02
N ASP A 518 -21.21 -22.78 -0.39
CA ASP A 518 -19.85 -22.85 0.16
C ASP A 518 -18.78 -22.84 -0.96
N ALA A 519 -19.04 -23.52 -2.09
CA ALA A 519 -18.14 -23.52 -3.24
C ALA A 519 -18.01 -22.12 -3.86
N ASP A 520 -19.12 -21.39 -4.00
CA ASP A 520 -19.13 -20.02 -4.52
C ASP A 520 -18.49 -19.05 -3.51
N LEU A 521 -18.75 -19.21 -2.20
CA LEU A 521 -18.14 -18.42 -1.13
C LEU A 521 -16.61 -18.57 -1.08
N ILE A 522 -16.12 -19.83 -1.12
CA ILE A 522 -14.68 -20.14 -1.15
C ILE A 522 -14.05 -19.68 -2.46
N GLY A 523 -14.80 -19.75 -3.56
CA GLY A 523 -14.40 -19.24 -4.86
C GLY A 523 -13.56 -20.22 -5.70
N TYR A 524 -13.88 -21.52 -5.67
CA TYR A 524 -13.20 -22.48 -6.55
C TYR A 524 -13.37 -22.09 -8.03
N PRO A 525 -12.30 -21.90 -8.81
CA PRO A 525 -12.38 -21.48 -10.21
C PRO A 525 -13.27 -22.37 -11.07
N VAL A 526 -13.23 -23.70 -10.83
CA VAL A 526 -14.01 -24.70 -11.56
C VAL A 526 -14.79 -25.58 -10.59
N ARG A 527 -16.10 -25.68 -10.79
CA ARG A 527 -16.96 -26.60 -10.05
C ARG A 527 -17.55 -27.65 -10.99
N VAL A 528 -17.28 -28.93 -10.72
CA VAL A 528 -17.90 -30.08 -11.41
C VAL A 528 -19.05 -30.60 -10.55
N THR A 529 -20.25 -30.67 -11.13
CA THR A 529 -21.43 -31.17 -10.44
C THR A 529 -21.86 -32.52 -11.02
N ILE A 530 -21.90 -33.54 -10.17
CA ILE A 530 -22.44 -34.87 -10.52
C ILE A 530 -23.77 -35.07 -9.78
N GLY A 531 -24.85 -35.11 -10.52
CA GLY A 531 -26.18 -35.13 -9.94
C GLY A 531 -27.25 -35.73 -10.86
N LYS A 532 -28.45 -35.17 -10.80
CA LYS A 532 -29.63 -35.69 -11.51
C LYS A 532 -29.41 -35.77 -13.04
N LYS A 533 -28.72 -34.82 -13.65
CA LYS A 533 -28.41 -34.84 -15.09
C LYS A 533 -27.55 -36.06 -15.44
N TRP A 534 -26.49 -36.30 -14.64
CA TRP A 534 -25.65 -37.47 -14.86
C TRP A 534 -26.46 -38.78 -14.79
N GLN A 535 -27.37 -38.92 -13.82
CA GLN A 535 -28.20 -40.10 -13.73
C GLN A 535 -29.17 -40.26 -14.91
N GLN A 536 -29.60 -39.16 -15.54
CA GLN A 536 -30.56 -39.16 -16.65
C GLN A 536 -29.92 -39.31 -18.03
N SER A 537 -28.79 -38.66 -18.24
CA SER A 537 -28.16 -38.52 -19.57
C SER A 537 -26.69 -38.92 -19.63
N GLY A 538 -26.07 -39.25 -18.50
CA GLY A 538 -24.63 -39.49 -18.40
C GLY A 538 -23.79 -38.21 -18.44
N ASN A 539 -24.41 -37.02 -18.50
CA ASN A 539 -23.69 -35.74 -18.58
C ASN A 539 -23.46 -35.11 -17.20
N VAL A 540 -22.33 -34.45 -17.03
CA VAL A 540 -21.99 -33.65 -15.84
C VAL A 540 -21.96 -32.18 -16.20
N GLU A 541 -22.08 -31.31 -15.17
CA GLU A 541 -22.04 -29.87 -15.34
C GLU A 541 -20.73 -29.31 -14.79
N ILE A 542 -20.00 -28.55 -15.63
CA ILE A 542 -18.81 -27.81 -15.26
C ILE A 542 -19.19 -26.33 -15.21
N ARG A 543 -19.11 -25.72 -14.03
CA ARG A 543 -19.38 -24.30 -13.83
C ARG A 543 -18.08 -23.53 -13.61
N LEU A 544 -17.90 -22.44 -14.34
CA LEU A 544 -16.81 -21.50 -14.20
C LEU A 544 -17.21 -20.39 -13.21
N ARG A 545 -16.45 -20.19 -12.14
CA ARG A 545 -16.79 -19.23 -11.08
C ARG A 545 -16.81 -17.78 -11.59
N ARG A 546 -15.84 -17.39 -12.42
CA ARG A 546 -15.68 -16.01 -12.90
C ARG A 546 -16.76 -15.58 -13.90
N SER A 547 -17.06 -16.41 -14.88
CA SER A 547 -18.06 -16.08 -15.92
C SER A 547 -19.48 -16.47 -15.53
N GLY A 548 -19.65 -17.38 -14.57
CA GLY A 548 -20.92 -18.01 -14.24
C GLY A 548 -21.39 -19.01 -15.29
N GLU A 549 -20.62 -19.24 -16.34
CA GLU A 549 -20.93 -20.17 -17.43
C GLU A 549 -21.01 -21.60 -16.90
N THR A 550 -21.96 -22.35 -17.43
CA THR A 550 -22.11 -23.78 -17.15
C THR A 550 -22.05 -24.56 -18.45
N ILE A 551 -21.12 -25.49 -18.54
CA ILE A 551 -20.86 -26.35 -19.68
C ILE A 551 -21.32 -27.77 -19.33
N GLU A 552 -22.09 -28.41 -20.20
CA GLU A 552 -22.48 -29.81 -20.06
C GLU A 552 -21.59 -30.68 -20.93
N VAL A 553 -21.01 -31.74 -20.35
CA VAL A 553 -20.15 -32.69 -21.08
C VAL A 553 -20.48 -34.13 -20.64
N PRO A 554 -20.27 -35.13 -21.49
CA PRO A 554 -20.32 -36.53 -21.07
C PRO A 554 -19.33 -36.78 -19.92
N TYR A 555 -19.72 -37.60 -18.95
CA TYR A 555 -18.89 -37.90 -17.78
C TYR A 555 -17.46 -38.35 -18.17
N GLU A 556 -17.36 -39.19 -19.20
CA GLU A 556 -16.07 -39.73 -19.68
C GLU A 556 -15.12 -38.63 -20.24
N GLU A 557 -15.66 -37.52 -20.72
CA GLU A 557 -14.92 -36.40 -21.26
C GLU A 557 -14.60 -35.33 -20.20
N CYS A 558 -15.22 -35.41 -19.02
CA CYS A 558 -15.17 -34.38 -18.00
C CYS A 558 -13.73 -34.03 -17.57
N LYS A 559 -12.88 -35.04 -17.30
CA LYS A 559 -11.47 -34.83 -16.92
C LYS A 559 -10.75 -34.00 -17.98
N ALA A 560 -10.84 -34.41 -19.24
CA ALA A 560 -10.14 -33.74 -20.35
C ALA A 560 -10.60 -32.28 -20.48
N LYS A 561 -11.92 -32.05 -20.39
CA LYS A 561 -12.48 -30.70 -20.48
C LYS A 561 -12.08 -29.81 -19.31
N VAL A 562 -12.05 -30.32 -18.08
CA VAL A 562 -11.55 -29.56 -16.91
C VAL A 562 -10.08 -29.18 -17.09
N MET A 563 -9.24 -30.12 -17.58
CA MET A 563 -7.81 -29.83 -17.80
C MET A 563 -7.61 -28.77 -18.89
N GLU A 564 -8.38 -28.82 -19.99
CA GLU A 564 -8.39 -27.79 -21.04
C GLU A 564 -8.75 -26.40 -20.47
N ILE A 565 -9.85 -26.32 -19.70
CA ILE A 565 -10.31 -25.09 -19.06
C ILE A 565 -9.23 -24.52 -18.13
N LEU A 566 -8.61 -25.36 -17.28
CA LEU A 566 -7.54 -24.90 -16.38
C LEU A 566 -6.34 -24.36 -17.14
N ALA A 567 -5.94 -25.01 -18.24
CA ALA A 567 -4.85 -24.52 -19.09
C ALA A 567 -5.16 -23.11 -19.65
N GLU A 568 -6.37 -22.92 -20.21
CA GLU A 568 -6.81 -21.60 -20.71
C GLU A 568 -6.86 -20.52 -19.60
N LEU A 569 -7.30 -20.88 -18.38
CA LEU A 569 -7.34 -19.95 -17.27
C LEU A 569 -5.94 -19.56 -16.78
N HIS A 570 -4.99 -20.49 -16.81
CA HIS A 570 -3.59 -20.20 -16.47
C HIS A 570 -2.91 -19.35 -17.56
N GLU A 571 -3.18 -19.57 -18.83
CA GLU A 571 -2.63 -18.75 -19.93
C GLU A 571 -3.12 -17.30 -19.88
N LYS A 572 -4.37 -17.06 -19.54
CA LYS A 572 -4.93 -15.69 -19.42
C LYS A 572 -4.34 -14.87 -18.26
N ASN A 573 -3.66 -15.53 -17.32
CA ASN A 573 -3.00 -14.90 -16.17
C ASN A 573 -1.46 -14.79 -16.33
N GLN A 574 -0.91 -15.18 -17.48
CA GLN A 574 0.52 -15.03 -17.83
C GLN A 574 0.74 -13.75 -18.65
#